data_576717a91149476d52a883d6e45eab12
#
_entry.id   576717a91149476d52a883d6e45eab12
#
_cell.length_a   1.000
_cell.length_b   1.000
_cell.length_c   1.000
_cell.angle_alpha   90.00
_cell.angle_beta   90.00
_cell.angle_gamma   90.00
#
_symmetry.space_group_name_H-M   'P 1'
#
loop_
_entity.id
_entity.type
_entity.pdbx_description
1 polymer ?
#
loop_
_entity_poly.entity_id
_entity_poly.type
_entity_poly.pdbx_seq_one_letter_code
_entity_poly.pdbx_strand_id
1 'polypeptide(L)'
;MKGISIRELELPDAVIGKLLKLAVEDKRVISLGPGEPDFLTPKPLRDYTKKIVDQGTHYGAPQGNSELREAICTKLRKDNKIKSTPENILVTCGSQEAIYVSLLASLDVSCQVIVPDPGYLVYRPAVELVDAVPVPLELREDEGWIINTDRLRRLIDKKKTHGIIINTPSNPLGTVLDKKILEEIADIAVEYDLYLFSDEAYEKLVYDKKHVSPGSLNGMEDYVVSFYTFSKSYAMCGYRLGYVVGPEKLVQAMTKVSHYITLSAPTISQLVGVKALSLSQKYTEIMRKEYDRRRKFIVQRLNEIGLPTMMPHGAFYTFSRISHLRKNSYAFAQELLRKSKVAVVPGTEFGRFGEGYIRCSYATELSKIKIAMDRLETFVKKKI
;
A
#
# COMPACT_ATOMS: atom_id res chain seq x y z
N MET A 1 3.08 2.49 -39.29
CA MET A 1 3.43 3.21 -38.05
C MET A 1 3.88 2.17 -37.00
N LYS A 2 4.96 2.42 -36.28
CA LYS A 2 5.33 1.57 -35.13
C LYS A 2 4.26 1.76 -34.05
N GLY A 3 3.66 0.68 -33.57
CA GLY A 3 2.64 0.71 -32.53
C GLY A 3 3.25 0.72 -31.12
N ILE A 4 2.42 1.02 -30.12
CA ILE A 4 2.71 0.83 -28.68
C ILE A 4 2.59 -0.68 -28.37
N SER A 5 3.25 -1.16 -27.33
CA SER A 5 3.17 -2.58 -26.94
C SER A 5 1.75 -2.95 -26.50
N ILE A 6 1.31 -4.17 -26.81
CA ILE A 6 0.02 -4.70 -26.33
C ILE A 6 -0.05 -4.64 -24.80
N ARG A 7 1.05 -4.92 -24.13
CA ARG A 7 1.17 -4.86 -22.66
C ARG A 7 0.81 -3.49 -22.09
N GLU A 8 1.19 -2.40 -22.76
CA GLU A 8 0.83 -1.03 -22.34
C GLU A 8 -0.66 -0.74 -22.56
N LEU A 9 -1.22 -1.21 -23.69
CA LEU A 9 -2.63 -1.01 -24.02
C LEU A 9 -3.59 -1.75 -23.07
N GLU A 10 -3.14 -2.81 -22.42
CA GLU A 10 -3.91 -3.60 -21.45
C GLU A 10 -3.85 -3.02 -20.04
N LEU A 11 -2.89 -2.13 -19.75
CA LEU A 11 -2.79 -1.49 -18.44
C LEU A 11 -3.95 -0.50 -18.22
N PRO A 12 -4.53 -0.48 -17.00
CA PRO A 12 -5.59 0.48 -16.69
C PRO A 12 -5.05 1.91 -16.71
N ASP A 13 -5.82 2.83 -17.27
CA ASP A 13 -5.56 4.27 -17.19
C ASP A 13 -5.47 4.72 -15.73
N ALA A 14 -4.39 5.40 -15.35
CA ALA A 14 -4.20 5.95 -14.00
C ALA A 14 -5.13 7.16 -13.76
N VAL A 15 -6.40 6.92 -13.45
CA VAL A 15 -7.40 7.97 -13.18
C VAL A 15 -7.02 8.84 -11.99
N ILE A 16 -6.37 8.24 -10.97
CA ILE A 16 -5.83 9.00 -9.82
C ILE A 16 -4.89 10.11 -10.32
N GLY A 17 -4.02 9.83 -11.29
CA GLY A 17 -3.12 10.82 -11.87
C GLY A 17 -3.87 11.99 -12.53
N LYS A 18 -4.95 11.70 -13.27
CA LYS A 18 -5.81 12.71 -13.90
C LYS A 18 -6.52 13.58 -12.84
N LEU A 19 -7.06 12.96 -11.78
CA LEU A 19 -7.72 13.69 -10.68
C LEU A 19 -6.74 14.54 -9.87
N LEU A 20 -5.53 14.04 -9.60
CA LEU A 20 -4.48 14.79 -8.92
C LEU A 20 -4.02 16.00 -9.73
N LYS A 21 -3.85 15.86 -11.05
CA LYS A 21 -3.51 16.96 -11.94
C LYS A 21 -4.55 18.09 -11.85
N LEU A 22 -5.83 17.74 -11.95
CA LEU A 22 -6.93 18.73 -11.82
C LEU A 22 -6.94 19.41 -10.44
N ALA A 23 -6.60 18.66 -9.36
CA ALA A 23 -6.52 19.22 -8.02
C ALA A 23 -5.33 20.20 -7.85
N VAL A 24 -4.25 20.02 -8.60
CA VAL A 24 -3.09 20.94 -8.58
C VAL A 24 -3.39 22.21 -9.38
N GLU A 25 -4.10 22.08 -10.50
CA GLU A 25 -4.41 23.19 -11.40
C GLU A 25 -5.47 24.16 -10.84
N ASP A 26 -6.43 23.66 -10.03
CA ASP A 26 -7.47 24.49 -9.40
C ASP A 26 -7.31 24.51 -7.87
N LYS A 27 -6.73 25.58 -7.34
CA LYS A 27 -6.50 25.78 -5.89
C LYS A 27 -7.77 25.74 -5.02
N ARG A 28 -8.97 25.80 -5.61
CA ARG A 28 -10.25 25.68 -4.90
C ARG A 28 -10.58 24.20 -4.59
N VAL A 29 -9.91 23.28 -5.27
CA VAL A 29 -10.13 21.85 -5.07
C VAL A 29 -9.46 21.38 -3.78
N ILE A 30 -10.24 20.70 -2.94
CA ILE A 30 -9.72 19.96 -1.80
C ILE A 30 -9.59 18.50 -2.22
N SER A 31 -8.36 18.00 -2.25
CA SER A 31 -8.09 16.63 -2.63
C SER A 31 -8.03 15.72 -1.39
N LEU A 32 -8.91 14.72 -1.38
CA LEU A 32 -8.86 13.57 -0.48
C LEU A 32 -8.37 12.30 -1.23
N GLY A 33 -7.69 12.51 -2.37
CA GLY A 33 -7.18 11.43 -3.20
C GLY A 33 -5.78 10.92 -2.85
N PRO A 34 -4.80 11.78 -2.44
CA PRO A 34 -3.42 11.36 -2.25
C PRO A 34 -3.25 10.24 -1.22
N GLY A 35 -2.38 9.29 -1.57
CA GLY A 35 -1.98 8.19 -0.69
C GLY A 35 -0.65 8.46 0.00
N GLU A 36 -0.39 9.68 0.45
CA GLU A 36 0.86 10.08 1.11
C GLU A 36 0.59 10.90 2.37
N PRO A 37 1.48 10.83 3.38
CA PRO A 37 1.41 11.69 4.55
C PRO A 37 1.48 13.18 4.17
N ASP A 38 0.63 14.00 4.78
CA ASP A 38 0.69 15.47 4.70
C ASP A 38 1.73 16.10 5.64
N PHE A 39 2.36 15.27 6.46
CA PHE A 39 3.46 15.66 7.32
C PHE A 39 4.76 15.78 6.52
N LEU A 40 5.58 16.74 6.88
CA LEU A 40 6.96 16.77 6.42
C LEU A 40 7.75 15.63 7.07
N THR A 41 8.73 15.10 6.34
CA THR A 41 9.75 14.22 6.91
C THR A 41 10.29 14.82 8.21
N PRO A 42 10.48 14.04 9.30
CA PRO A 42 10.96 14.55 10.57
C PRO A 42 12.19 15.46 10.46
N LYS A 43 12.18 16.57 11.16
CA LYS A 43 13.26 17.58 11.07
C LYS A 43 14.67 16.99 11.21
N PRO A 44 14.96 16.07 12.15
CA PRO A 44 16.28 15.46 12.26
C PRO A 44 16.73 14.72 11.00
N LEU A 45 15.81 14.12 10.23
CA LEU A 45 16.13 13.46 8.96
C LEU A 45 16.41 14.47 7.86
N ARG A 46 15.61 15.54 7.78
CA ARG A 46 15.82 16.62 6.78
C ARG A 46 17.15 17.34 7.02
N ASP A 47 17.49 17.61 8.27
CA ASP A 47 18.76 18.23 8.62
C ASP A 47 19.95 17.29 8.34
N TYR A 48 19.79 16.00 8.63
CA TYR A 48 20.79 14.99 8.31
C TYR A 48 20.99 14.87 6.79
N THR A 49 19.91 14.83 6.01
CA THR A 49 19.97 14.81 4.52
C THR A 49 20.85 15.96 3.99
N LYS A 50 20.62 17.18 4.47
CA LYS A 50 21.40 18.36 4.06
C LYS A 50 22.90 18.20 4.39
N LYS A 51 23.21 17.59 5.54
CA LYS A 51 24.59 17.39 6.00
C LYS A 51 25.35 16.36 5.16
N ILE A 52 24.66 15.34 4.65
CA ILE A 52 25.29 14.19 3.99
C ILE A 52 25.09 14.15 2.48
N VAL A 53 24.56 15.23 1.88
CA VAL A 53 24.22 15.23 0.43
C VAL A 53 25.41 14.84 -0.45
N ASP A 54 26.62 15.27 -0.11
CA ASP A 54 27.84 14.95 -0.87
C ASP A 54 28.26 13.46 -0.75
N GLN A 55 27.81 12.75 0.30
CA GLN A 55 28.10 11.33 0.48
C GLN A 55 27.20 10.45 -0.37
N GLY A 56 26.11 10.98 -0.90
CA GLY A 56 25.11 10.25 -1.70
C GLY A 56 25.33 10.29 -3.21
N THR A 57 26.53 10.69 -3.68
CA THR A 57 26.81 10.97 -5.10
C THR A 57 27.20 9.74 -5.93
N HIS A 58 27.55 8.63 -5.31
CA HIS A 58 27.97 7.40 -5.98
C HIS A 58 26.90 6.31 -5.86
N TYR A 59 26.95 5.34 -6.78
CA TYR A 59 26.12 4.16 -6.72
C TYR A 59 26.39 3.32 -5.47
N GLY A 60 25.34 2.78 -4.88
CA GLY A 60 25.42 1.80 -3.79
C GLY A 60 25.50 0.37 -4.28
N ALA A 61 25.67 -0.57 -3.34
CA ALA A 61 25.58 -2.00 -3.63
C ALA A 61 24.16 -2.37 -4.15
N PRO A 62 24.04 -3.28 -5.11
CA PRO A 62 22.73 -3.66 -5.69
C PRO A 62 21.72 -4.16 -4.66
N GLN A 63 22.16 -4.94 -3.68
CA GLN A 63 21.28 -5.44 -2.60
C GLN A 63 20.96 -4.34 -1.55
N GLY A 64 21.68 -3.24 -1.57
CA GLY A 64 21.59 -2.15 -0.60
C GLY A 64 22.76 -2.11 0.39
N ASN A 65 22.91 -0.94 1.03
CA ASN A 65 23.96 -0.68 2.02
C ASN A 65 23.88 -1.68 3.18
N SER A 66 25.04 -2.26 3.57
CA SER A 66 25.13 -3.26 4.66
C SER A 66 24.62 -2.73 5.98
N GLU A 67 25.02 -1.50 6.35
CA GLU A 67 24.57 -0.87 7.59
C GLU A 67 23.03 -0.70 7.63
N LEU A 68 22.43 -0.34 6.49
CA LEU A 68 20.97 -0.25 6.40
C LEU A 68 20.30 -1.63 6.55
N ARG A 69 20.84 -2.67 5.90
CA ARG A 69 20.29 -4.04 6.00
C ARG A 69 20.38 -4.57 7.43
N GLU A 70 21.48 -4.35 8.13
CA GLU A 70 21.64 -4.69 9.54
C GLU A 70 20.67 -3.93 10.47
N ALA A 71 20.48 -2.62 10.21
CA ALA A 71 19.50 -1.81 10.93
C ALA A 71 18.05 -2.31 10.67
N ILE A 72 17.75 -2.74 9.44
CA ILE A 72 16.46 -3.36 9.11
C ILE A 72 16.27 -4.68 9.85
N CYS A 73 17.29 -5.57 9.93
CA CYS A 73 17.22 -6.80 10.71
C CYS A 73 16.89 -6.52 12.18
N THR A 74 17.53 -5.52 12.75
CA THR A 74 17.27 -5.08 14.15
C THR A 74 15.82 -4.60 14.32
N LYS A 75 15.31 -3.78 13.39
CA LYS A 75 13.92 -3.31 13.38
C LYS A 75 12.94 -4.47 13.24
N LEU A 76 13.14 -5.38 12.28
CA LEU A 76 12.27 -6.53 12.04
C LEU A 76 12.16 -7.44 13.28
N ARG A 77 13.28 -7.73 13.94
CA ARG A 77 13.32 -8.51 15.18
C ARG A 77 12.54 -7.81 16.30
N LYS A 78 12.76 -6.51 16.48
CA LYS A 78 12.17 -5.72 17.56
C LYS A 78 10.68 -5.50 17.37
N ASP A 79 10.28 -5.03 16.19
CA ASP A 79 8.95 -4.50 15.93
C ASP A 79 8.01 -5.55 15.33
N ASN A 80 8.51 -6.37 14.38
CA ASN A 80 7.72 -7.34 13.61
C ASN A 80 7.86 -8.78 14.12
N LYS A 81 8.84 -9.07 15.00
CA LYS A 81 9.16 -10.43 15.48
C LYS A 81 9.65 -11.37 14.38
N ILE A 82 10.16 -10.81 13.29
CA ILE A 82 10.76 -11.55 12.18
C ILE A 82 12.25 -11.76 12.48
N LYS A 83 12.70 -12.99 12.38
CA LYS A 83 14.13 -13.34 12.41
C LYS A 83 14.66 -13.26 10.99
N SER A 84 15.66 -12.42 10.76
CA SER A 84 16.29 -12.24 9.46
C SER A 84 17.77 -11.93 9.59
N THR A 85 18.53 -12.25 8.57
CA THR A 85 19.91 -11.82 8.36
C THR A 85 19.95 -10.77 7.24
N PRO A 86 21.06 -10.05 7.05
CA PRO A 86 21.19 -9.12 5.94
C PRO A 86 20.98 -9.75 4.54
N GLU A 87 21.21 -11.06 4.41
CA GLU A 87 21.03 -11.82 3.16
C GLU A 87 19.55 -11.99 2.79
N ASN A 88 18.65 -11.93 3.77
CA ASN A 88 17.21 -11.98 3.57
C ASN A 88 16.60 -10.63 3.13
N ILE A 89 17.40 -9.56 2.94
CA ILE A 89 16.90 -8.20 2.70
C ILE A 89 17.43 -7.64 1.39
N LEU A 90 16.52 -7.12 0.55
CA LEU A 90 16.84 -6.26 -0.59
C LEU A 90 16.25 -4.87 -0.35
N VAL A 91 17.09 -3.85 -0.45
CA VAL A 91 16.68 -2.43 -0.39
C VAL A 91 16.25 -1.97 -1.78
N THR A 92 15.11 -1.30 -1.88
CA THR A 92 14.45 -0.93 -3.15
C THR A 92 14.05 0.54 -3.21
N CYS A 93 13.73 1.03 -4.41
CA CYS A 93 13.16 2.37 -4.66
C CYS A 93 11.69 2.46 -4.19
N GLY A 94 11.44 2.17 -2.92
CA GLY A 94 10.11 2.04 -2.33
C GLY A 94 9.54 0.63 -2.49
N SER A 95 8.47 0.33 -1.73
CA SER A 95 7.82 -0.99 -1.76
C SER A 95 7.19 -1.35 -3.11
N GLN A 96 6.91 -0.37 -3.97
CA GLN A 96 6.38 -0.65 -5.31
C GLN A 96 7.39 -1.39 -6.20
N GLU A 97 8.67 -1.00 -6.18
CA GLU A 97 9.73 -1.78 -6.83
C GLU A 97 9.88 -3.16 -6.17
N ALA A 98 9.83 -3.22 -4.84
CA ALA A 98 9.91 -4.48 -4.11
C ALA A 98 8.84 -5.48 -4.57
N ILE A 99 7.58 -5.05 -4.74
CA ILE A 99 6.49 -5.88 -5.27
C ILE A 99 6.85 -6.37 -6.68
N TYR A 100 7.23 -5.44 -7.57
CA TYR A 100 7.50 -5.78 -8.97
C TYR A 100 8.67 -6.77 -9.12
N VAL A 101 9.80 -6.50 -8.47
CA VAL A 101 10.98 -7.39 -8.58
C VAL A 101 10.74 -8.75 -7.94
N SER A 102 9.88 -8.81 -6.89
CA SER A 102 9.54 -10.10 -6.27
C SER A 102 8.69 -10.95 -7.20
N LEU A 103 7.67 -10.37 -7.84
CA LEU A 103 6.85 -11.07 -8.81
C LEU A 103 7.70 -11.52 -10.03
N LEU A 104 8.53 -10.63 -10.55
CA LEU A 104 9.38 -10.94 -11.71
C LEU A 104 10.45 -12.03 -11.40
N ALA A 105 10.90 -12.12 -10.15
CA ALA A 105 11.90 -13.12 -9.73
C ALA A 105 11.30 -14.48 -9.36
N SER A 106 9.98 -14.54 -9.09
CA SER A 106 9.31 -15.76 -8.58
C SER A 106 8.27 -16.36 -9.51
N LEU A 107 7.88 -15.66 -10.58
CA LEU A 107 6.79 -16.09 -11.46
C LEU A 107 7.27 -16.27 -12.89
N ASP A 108 6.78 -17.31 -13.53
CA ASP A 108 6.85 -17.51 -14.97
C ASP A 108 5.56 -17.06 -15.66
N VAL A 109 5.61 -17.01 -16.99
CA VAL A 109 4.47 -16.67 -17.85
C VAL A 109 3.25 -17.55 -17.52
N SER A 110 2.10 -16.93 -17.40
CA SER A 110 0.81 -17.59 -17.09
C SER A 110 0.68 -18.16 -15.67
N CYS A 111 1.67 -17.97 -14.79
CA CYS A 111 1.48 -18.22 -13.36
C CYS A 111 0.36 -17.37 -12.81
N GLN A 112 -0.45 -17.91 -11.90
CA GLN A 112 -1.54 -17.19 -11.26
C GLN A 112 -1.10 -16.62 -9.91
N VAL A 113 -1.54 -15.38 -9.63
CA VAL A 113 -1.40 -14.76 -8.31
C VAL A 113 -2.77 -14.30 -7.85
N ILE A 114 -3.18 -14.75 -6.66
CA ILE A 114 -4.44 -14.30 -6.04
C ILE A 114 -4.21 -12.90 -5.46
N VAL A 115 -5.02 -11.94 -5.88
CA VAL A 115 -4.92 -10.53 -5.49
C VAL A 115 -6.23 -10.06 -4.82
N PRO A 116 -6.17 -9.28 -3.71
CA PRO A 116 -7.37 -8.76 -3.08
C PRO A 116 -8.08 -7.76 -4.02
N ASP A 117 -9.41 -7.83 -4.07
CA ASP A 117 -10.26 -6.93 -4.85
C ASP A 117 -11.52 -6.58 -4.00
N PRO A 118 -11.67 -5.32 -3.51
CA PRO A 118 -10.78 -4.17 -3.75
C PRO A 118 -9.40 -4.32 -3.09
N GLY A 119 -8.33 -3.91 -3.80
CA GLY A 119 -6.95 -3.94 -3.33
C GLY A 119 -6.12 -2.76 -3.84
N TYR A 120 -4.88 -2.64 -3.40
CA TYR A 120 -4.03 -1.56 -3.87
C TYR A 120 -3.84 -1.63 -5.39
N LEU A 121 -4.11 -0.52 -6.05
CA LEU A 121 -4.19 -0.40 -7.51
C LEU A 121 -2.96 -0.93 -8.29
N VAL A 122 -1.83 -1.14 -7.63
CA VAL A 122 -0.59 -1.62 -8.25
C VAL A 122 -0.56 -3.15 -8.38
N TYR A 123 -1.27 -3.91 -7.55
CA TYR A 123 -1.10 -5.37 -7.52
C TYR A 123 -1.47 -6.03 -8.86
N ARG A 124 -2.65 -5.75 -9.36
CA ARG A 124 -3.10 -6.30 -10.64
C ARG A 124 -2.15 -5.93 -11.79
N PRO A 125 -1.86 -4.64 -12.05
CA PRO A 125 -0.90 -4.27 -13.09
C PRO A 125 0.50 -4.84 -12.90
N ALA A 126 0.99 -4.97 -11.66
CA ALA A 126 2.30 -5.56 -11.41
C ALA A 126 2.36 -7.05 -11.80
N VAL A 127 1.28 -7.81 -11.54
CA VAL A 127 1.15 -9.21 -11.96
C VAL A 127 1.05 -9.30 -13.48
N GLU A 128 0.24 -8.45 -14.14
CA GLU A 128 0.10 -8.40 -15.61
C GLU A 128 1.41 -8.02 -16.30
N LEU A 129 2.19 -7.08 -15.74
CA LEU A 129 3.48 -6.64 -16.30
C LEU A 129 4.57 -7.72 -16.32
N VAL A 130 4.44 -8.75 -15.49
CA VAL A 130 5.36 -9.90 -15.49
C VAL A 130 4.79 -11.10 -16.26
N ASP A 131 3.79 -10.87 -17.12
CA ASP A 131 3.10 -11.89 -17.94
C ASP A 131 2.43 -13.00 -17.10
N ALA A 132 2.13 -12.72 -15.82
CA ALA A 132 1.36 -13.58 -14.94
C ALA A 132 -0.13 -13.18 -14.92
N VAL A 133 -0.98 -13.99 -14.33
CA VAL A 133 -2.44 -13.83 -14.35
C VAL A 133 -2.95 -13.46 -12.95
N PRO A 134 -3.50 -12.25 -12.75
CA PRO A 134 -4.11 -11.87 -11.48
C PRO A 134 -5.48 -12.53 -11.31
N VAL A 135 -5.66 -13.28 -10.23
CA VAL A 135 -6.93 -13.90 -9.83
C VAL A 135 -7.56 -13.07 -8.73
N PRO A 136 -8.66 -12.35 -8.96
CA PRO A 136 -9.25 -11.47 -7.97
C PRO A 136 -9.92 -12.24 -6.83
N LEU A 137 -9.50 -11.96 -5.59
CA LEU A 137 -10.14 -12.41 -4.37
C LEU A 137 -11.14 -11.34 -3.91
N GLU A 138 -12.42 -11.57 -4.12
CA GLU A 138 -13.47 -10.66 -3.69
C GLU A 138 -13.47 -10.46 -2.18
N LEU A 139 -13.32 -9.20 -1.74
CA LEU A 139 -13.56 -8.77 -0.37
C LEU A 139 -14.93 -8.09 -0.28
N ARG A 140 -15.67 -8.33 0.80
CA ARG A 140 -17.05 -7.86 0.96
C ARG A 140 -17.25 -7.00 2.18
N GLU A 141 -18.09 -5.97 2.05
CA GLU A 141 -18.43 -5.06 3.15
C GLU A 141 -19.17 -5.79 4.29
N ASP A 142 -20.11 -6.67 3.97
CA ASP A 142 -20.87 -7.48 4.94
C ASP A 142 -20.02 -8.51 5.68
N GLU A 143 -18.84 -8.85 5.14
CA GLU A 143 -17.81 -9.66 5.81
C GLU A 143 -16.74 -8.79 6.49
N GLY A 144 -16.94 -7.47 6.63
CA GLY A 144 -15.97 -6.54 7.23
C GLY A 144 -14.73 -6.29 6.38
N TRP A 145 -14.76 -6.56 5.09
CA TRP A 145 -13.63 -6.46 4.17
C TRP A 145 -12.46 -7.38 4.55
N ILE A 146 -12.75 -8.47 5.26
CA ILE A 146 -11.76 -9.47 5.68
C ILE A 146 -11.66 -10.57 4.62
N ILE A 147 -10.47 -11.15 4.48
CA ILE A 147 -10.24 -12.28 3.60
C ILE A 147 -11.05 -13.49 4.11
N ASN A 148 -11.94 -13.99 3.26
CA ASN A 148 -12.65 -15.23 3.49
C ASN A 148 -11.78 -16.40 2.98
N THR A 149 -11.27 -17.21 3.91
CA THR A 149 -10.29 -18.27 3.64
C THR A 149 -10.89 -19.43 2.84
N ASP A 150 -12.20 -19.70 2.96
CA ASP A 150 -12.89 -20.68 2.10
C ASP A 150 -12.99 -20.19 0.66
N ARG A 151 -13.25 -18.88 0.47
CA ARG A 151 -13.24 -18.27 -0.88
C ARG A 151 -11.83 -18.30 -1.46
N LEU A 152 -10.82 -18.01 -0.66
CA LEU A 152 -9.42 -18.08 -1.06
C LEU A 152 -9.07 -19.50 -1.54
N ARG A 153 -9.41 -20.55 -0.78
CA ARG A 153 -9.14 -21.95 -1.16
C ARG A 153 -9.77 -22.33 -2.50
N ARG A 154 -11.00 -21.87 -2.78
CA ARG A 154 -11.70 -22.18 -4.04
C ARG A 154 -11.07 -21.52 -5.27
N LEU A 155 -10.27 -20.49 -5.11
CA LEU A 155 -9.58 -19.80 -6.21
C LEU A 155 -8.25 -20.45 -6.59
N ILE A 156 -7.72 -21.33 -5.75
CA ILE A 156 -6.40 -21.96 -5.97
C ILE A 156 -6.50 -23.04 -7.04
N ASP A 157 -5.80 -22.84 -8.14
CA ASP A 157 -5.45 -23.88 -9.11
C ASP A 157 -4.08 -24.44 -8.72
N LYS A 158 -4.04 -25.71 -8.29
CA LYS A 158 -2.81 -26.39 -7.82
C LYS A 158 -1.65 -26.42 -8.83
N LYS A 159 -1.93 -26.19 -10.11
CA LYS A 159 -0.92 -26.23 -11.18
C LYS A 159 -0.45 -24.84 -11.62
N LYS A 160 -1.28 -23.81 -11.35
CA LYS A 160 -1.07 -22.47 -11.90
C LYS A 160 -0.86 -21.41 -10.82
N THR A 161 -1.50 -21.56 -9.65
CA THR A 161 -1.36 -20.58 -8.58
C THR A 161 0.00 -20.71 -7.92
N HIS A 162 0.75 -19.61 -7.85
CA HIS A 162 2.09 -19.56 -7.27
C HIS A 162 2.20 -18.60 -6.09
N GLY A 163 1.20 -17.74 -5.90
CA GLY A 163 1.25 -16.81 -4.79
C GLY A 163 -0.09 -16.14 -4.46
N ILE A 164 -0.11 -15.59 -3.27
CA ILE A 164 -1.22 -14.82 -2.70
C ILE A 164 -0.68 -13.48 -2.27
N ILE A 165 -1.29 -12.37 -2.68
CA ILE A 165 -0.98 -11.04 -2.16
C ILE A 165 -1.96 -10.71 -1.05
N ILE A 166 -1.45 -10.26 0.10
CA ILE A 166 -2.24 -9.66 1.17
C ILE A 166 -1.71 -8.27 1.50
N ASN A 167 -2.58 -7.40 2.00
CA ASN A 167 -2.21 -6.06 2.43
C ASN A 167 -2.80 -5.76 3.82
N THR A 168 -1.94 -5.65 4.81
CA THR A 168 -2.34 -5.40 6.20
C THR A 168 -1.35 -4.49 6.91
N PRO A 169 -1.76 -3.28 7.31
CA PRO A 169 -3.06 -2.59 7.08
C PRO A 169 -3.35 -2.28 5.61
N SER A 170 -4.62 -2.35 5.21
CA SER A 170 -5.03 -2.34 3.80
C SER A 170 -5.22 -0.93 3.23
N ASN A 171 -4.86 -0.77 1.97
CA ASN A 171 -5.29 0.28 1.05
C ASN A 171 -6.14 -0.38 -0.06
N PRO A 172 -7.42 -0.04 -0.25
CA PRO A 172 -8.11 1.18 0.22
C PRO A 172 -8.93 1.03 1.51
N LEU A 173 -9.05 -0.17 2.08
CA LEU A 173 -10.10 -0.55 3.02
C LEU A 173 -9.82 -0.15 4.48
N GLY A 174 -8.54 0.08 4.83
CA GLY A 174 -8.12 0.38 6.21
C GLY A 174 -8.28 -0.80 7.18
N THR A 175 -8.52 -2.00 6.68
CA THR A 175 -8.62 -3.22 7.50
C THR A 175 -7.25 -3.66 8.01
N VAL A 176 -7.24 -4.29 9.18
CA VAL A 176 -6.07 -4.94 9.77
C VAL A 176 -6.45 -6.39 10.03
N LEU A 177 -5.74 -7.32 9.41
CA LEU A 177 -5.98 -8.74 9.58
C LEU A 177 -5.56 -9.21 10.98
N ASP A 178 -6.44 -9.96 11.63
CA ASP A 178 -6.16 -10.55 12.93
C ASP A 178 -5.24 -11.78 12.78
N LYS A 179 -4.53 -12.11 13.85
CA LYS A 179 -3.56 -13.23 13.86
C LYS A 179 -4.19 -14.54 13.39
N LYS A 180 -5.43 -14.83 13.80
CA LYS A 180 -6.15 -16.05 13.40
C LYS A 180 -6.32 -16.15 11.88
N ILE A 181 -6.76 -15.09 11.23
CA ILE A 181 -6.90 -15.05 9.75
C ILE A 181 -5.55 -15.19 9.06
N LEU A 182 -4.50 -14.58 9.62
CA LEU A 182 -3.14 -14.72 9.08
C LEU A 182 -2.61 -16.15 9.22
N GLU A 183 -2.90 -16.84 10.32
CA GLU A 183 -2.56 -18.26 10.51
C GLU A 183 -3.30 -19.15 9.49
N GLU A 184 -4.61 -18.94 9.29
CA GLU A 184 -5.38 -19.67 8.28
C GLU A 184 -4.84 -19.45 6.85
N ILE A 185 -4.42 -18.21 6.52
CA ILE A 185 -3.80 -17.91 5.21
C ILE A 185 -2.42 -18.57 5.10
N ALA A 186 -1.64 -18.57 6.18
CA ALA A 186 -0.34 -19.22 6.25
C ALA A 186 -0.46 -20.73 6.03
N ASP A 187 -1.43 -21.39 6.69
CA ASP A 187 -1.71 -22.81 6.50
C ASP A 187 -2.05 -23.12 5.03
N ILE A 188 -2.84 -22.26 4.38
CA ILE A 188 -3.15 -22.38 2.95
C ILE A 188 -1.88 -22.24 2.10
N ALA A 189 -1.02 -21.26 2.39
CA ALA A 189 0.21 -21.05 1.64
C ALA A 189 1.15 -22.27 1.73
N VAL A 190 1.27 -22.88 2.91
CA VAL A 190 2.06 -24.11 3.12
C VAL A 190 1.41 -25.30 2.44
N GLU A 191 0.08 -25.50 2.60
CA GLU A 191 -0.66 -26.63 2.01
C GLU A 191 -0.53 -26.72 0.48
N TYR A 192 -0.48 -25.54 -0.15
CA TYR A 192 -0.44 -25.44 -1.64
C TYR A 192 0.92 -25.01 -2.20
N ASP A 193 1.95 -24.90 -1.35
CA ASP A 193 3.31 -24.47 -1.71
C ASP A 193 3.32 -23.13 -2.47
N LEU A 194 2.70 -22.09 -1.84
CA LEU A 194 2.51 -20.77 -2.43
C LEU A 194 3.35 -19.71 -1.71
N TYR A 195 3.89 -18.74 -2.45
CA TYR A 195 4.43 -17.53 -1.84
C TYR A 195 3.29 -16.68 -1.24
N LEU A 196 3.50 -16.17 -0.03
CA LEU A 196 2.64 -15.18 0.60
C LEU A 196 3.31 -13.80 0.54
N PHE A 197 2.91 -13.00 -0.45
CA PHE A 197 3.37 -11.63 -0.63
C PHE A 197 2.60 -10.70 0.32
N SER A 198 3.26 -10.22 1.37
CA SER A 198 2.66 -9.40 2.42
C SER A 198 3.06 -7.93 2.29
N ASP A 199 2.12 -7.07 1.86
CA ASP A 199 2.35 -5.63 1.85
C ASP A 199 2.02 -5.03 3.21
N GLU A 200 3.07 -4.61 3.93
CA GLU A 200 3.02 -4.08 5.29
C GLU A 200 3.37 -2.58 5.33
N ALA A 201 3.12 -1.86 4.22
CA ALA A 201 3.47 -0.44 4.08
C ALA A 201 2.91 0.45 5.21
N TYR A 202 1.82 0.06 5.84
CA TYR A 202 1.14 0.81 6.90
C TYR A 202 1.31 0.21 8.29
N GLU A 203 2.26 -0.68 8.52
CA GLU A 203 2.47 -1.42 9.77
C GLU A 203 2.48 -0.56 11.05
N LYS A 204 2.94 0.69 10.96
CA LYS A 204 3.01 1.65 12.09
C LYS A 204 1.76 2.53 12.20
N LEU A 205 0.87 2.50 11.24
CA LEU A 205 -0.36 3.29 11.22
C LEU A 205 -1.56 2.38 11.53
N VAL A 206 -1.58 1.90 12.75
CA VAL A 206 -2.64 1.04 13.32
C VAL A 206 -3.23 1.74 14.54
N TYR A 207 -4.54 1.65 14.72
CA TYR A 207 -5.26 2.41 15.75
C TYR A 207 -5.80 1.52 16.88
N ASP A 208 -6.86 0.74 16.60
CA ASP A 208 -7.58 -0.02 17.63
C ASP A 208 -7.19 -1.51 17.66
N LYS A 209 -6.32 -1.93 16.74
CA LYS A 209 -5.81 -3.31 16.61
C LYS A 209 -4.30 -3.34 16.74
N LYS A 210 -3.73 -4.53 16.78
CA LYS A 210 -2.29 -4.75 16.70
C LYS A 210 -1.96 -5.30 15.32
N HIS A 211 -0.92 -4.76 14.70
CA HIS A 211 -0.35 -5.35 13.50
C HIS A 211 0.42 -6.63 13.84
N VAL A 212 0.21 -7.67 13.05
CA VAL A 212 0.98 -8.92 13.08
C VAL A 212 1.58 -9.11 11.70
N SER A 213 2.89 -9.28 11.63
CA SER A 213 3.57 -9.59 10.38
C SER A 213 3.48 -11.09 10.10
N PRO A 214 3.00 -11.52 8.91
CA PRO A 214 2.94 -12.95 8.55
C PRO A 214 4.29 -13.66 8.64
N GLY A 215 5.38 -12.97 8.32
CA GLY A 215 6.75 -13.50 8.46
C GLY A 215 7.17 -13.79 9.92
N SER A 216 6.34 -13.43 10.91
CA SER A 216 6.57 -13.79 12.33
C SER A 216 5.91 -15.11 12.73
N LEU A 217 5.09 -15.70 11.88
CA LEU A 217 4.42 -16.96 12.15
C LEU A 217 5.42 -18.13 11.97
N ASN A 218 5.30 -19.15 12.82
CA ASN A 218 6.21 -20.30 12.78
C ASN A 218 6.11 -21.05 11.44
N GLY A 219 7.26 -21.40 10.87
CA GLY A 219 7.35 -22.18 9.62
C GLY A 219 7.07 -21.37 8.36
N MET A 220 7.01 -20.03 8.45
CA MET A 220 6.72 -19.18 7.31
C MET A 220 7.97 -18.56 6.67
N GLU A 221 9.16 -18.92 7.14
CA GLU A 221 10.44 -18.36 6.70
C GLU A 221 10.70 -18.55 5.19
N ASP A 222 10.23 -19.68 4.64
CA ASP A 222 10.42 -20.02 3.23
C ASP A 222 9.25 -19.61 2.33
N TYR A 223 8.16 -19.11 2.89
CA TYR A 223 6.92 -18.79 2.17
C TYR A 223 6.63 -17.28 2.10
N VAL A 224 6.97 -16.52 3.14
CA VAL A 224 6.57 -15.09 3.23
C VAL A 224 7.60 -14.19 2.59
N VAL A 225 7.09 -13.27 1.75
CA VAL A 225 7.82 -12.15 1.16
C VAL A 225 7.13 -10.87 1.61
N SER A 226 7.72 -10.16 2.58
CA SER A 226 7.11 -8.96 3.17
C SER A 226 7.71 -7.69 2.60
N PHE A 227 6.84 -6.73 2.27
CA PHE A 227 7.20 -5.43 1.69
C PHE A 227 7.02 -4.30 2.69
N TYR A 228 8.03 -3.47 2.82
CA TYR A 228 8.07 -2.34 3.73
C TYR A 228 8.50 -1.05 3.01
N THR A 229 8.05 0.09 3.53
CA THR A 229 8.41 1.39 2.98
C THR A 229 8.68 2.43 4.06
N PHE A 230 9.62 3.32 3.80
CA PHE A 230 9.85 4.50 4.63
C PHE A 230 8.84 5.63 4.33
N SER A 231 8.13 5.53 3.22
CA SER A 231 7.19 6.56 2.75
C SER A 231 6.12 6.92 3.77
N LYS A 232 5.56 5.91 4.48
CA LYS A 232 4.39 6.12 5.34
C LYS A 232 4.80 6.40 6.78
N SER A 233 5.60 5.52 7.39
CA SER A 233 6.00 5.60 8.79
C SER A 233 6.90 6.79 9.10
N TYR A 234 7.66 7.28 8.12
CA TYR A 234 8.62 8.38 8.29
C TYR A 234 8.30 9.60 7.40
N ALA A 235 7.16 9.60 6.69
CA ALA A 235 6.81 10.65 5.73
C ALA A 235 7.94 10.92 4.71
N MET A 236 8.57 9.85 4.20
CA MET A 236 9.72 9.91 3.28
C MET A 236 9.34 9.52 1.85
N CYS A 237 8.15 9.93 1.38
CA CYS A 237 7.64 9.54 0.05
C CYS A 237 8.60 9.93 -1.08
N GLY A 238 9.15 11.13 -1.04
CA GLY A 238 10.08 11.66 -2.05
C GLY A 238 11.48 11.03 -2.00
N TYR A 239 11.86 10.36 -0.91
CA TYR A 239 13.15 9.66 -0.81
C TYR A 239 13.19 8.36 -1.60
N ARG A 240 12.03 7.82 -2.01
CA ARG A 240 11.94 6.58 -2.75
C ARG A 240 12.72 5.44 -2.10
N LEU A 241 12.43 5.12 -0.83
CA LEU A 241 13.11 4.08 -0.06
C LEU A 241 12.11 3.06 0.49
N GLY A 242 12.40 1.79 0.26
CA GLY A 242 11.68 0.64 0.79
C GLY A 242 12.59 -0.57 0.86
N TYR A 243 12.06 -1.68 1.28
CA TYR A 243 12.78 -2.95 1.28
C TYR A 243 11.81 -4.12 1.26
N VAL A 244 12.32 -5.27 0.83
CA VAL A 244 11.67 -6.56 0.93
C VAL A 244 12.50 -7.47 1.83
N VAL A 245 11.81 -8.31 2.60
CA VAL A 245 12.41 -9.43 3.35
C VAL A 245 11.75 -10.73 2.94
N GLY A 246 12.55 -11.77 2.71
CA GLY A 246 12.06 -13.07 2.28
C GLY A 246 13.13 -14.16 2.28
N PRO A 247 12.83 -15.33 1.72
CA PRO A 247 13.80 -16.43 1.58
C PRO A 247 15.07 -15.97 0.87
N GLU A 248 16.23 -16.32 1.40
CA GLU A 248 17.54 -15.86 0.90
C GLU A 248 17.73 -16.13 -0.60
N LYS A 249 17.40 -17.32 -1.08
CA LYS A 249 17.51 -17.68 -2.52
C LYS A 249 16.66 -16.75 -3.40
N LEU A 250 15.45 -16.42 -2.95
CA LEU A 250 14.58 -15.52 -3.66
C LEU A 250 15.11 -14.07 -3.61
N VAL A 251 15.66 -13.63 -2.48
CA VAL A 251 16.29 -12.30 -2.34
C VAL A 251 17.49 -12.18 -3.28
N GLN A 252 18.29 -13.21 -3.44
CA GLN A 252 19.40 -13.23 -4.42
C GLN A 252 18.87 -13.09 -5.86
N ALA A 253 17.80 -13.78 -6.22
CA ALA A 253 17.14 -13.64 -7.52
C ALA A 253 16.57 -12.24 -7.73
N MET A 254 15.84 -11.70 -6.73
CA MET A 254 15.32 -10.32 -6.74
C MET A 254 16.44 -9.28 -6.89
N THR A 255 17.56 -9.47 -6.20
CA THR A 255 18.73 -8.59 -6.31
C THR A 255 19.28 -8.56 -7.73
N LYS A 256 19.38 -9.72 -8.39
CA LYS A 256 19.80 -9.82 -9.78
C LYS A 256 18.82 -9.08 -10.71
N VAL A 257 17.54 -9.25 -10.53
CA VAL A 257 16.49 -8.55 -11.29
C VAL A 257 16.56 -7.04 -11.07
N SER A 258 16.60 -6.59 -9.81
CA SER A 258 16.66 -5.17 -9.44
C SER A 258 17.91 -4.49 -10.01
N HIS A 259 19.07 -5.21 -10.05
CA HIS A 259 20.29 -4.69 -10.66
C HIS A 259 20.10 -4.27 -12.15
N TYR A 260 19.31 -5.01 -12.91
CA TYR A 260 19.03 -4.67 -14.32
C TYR A 260 17.89 -3.65 -14.51
N ILE A 261 17.15 -3.32 -13.46
CA ILE A 261 16.05 -2.33 -13.52
C ILE A 261 16.55 -0.96 -13.03
N THR A 262 17.17 -0.91 -11.84
CA THR A 262 17.52 0.33 -11.14
C THR A 262 18.96 0.40 -10.68
N LEU A 263 19.75 -0.67 -10.85
CA LEU A 263 21.09 -0.90 -10.32
C LEU A 263 21.09 -0.99 -8.78
N SER A 264 20.65 0.06 -8.08
CA SER A 264 20.52 0.11 -6.63
C SER A 264 19.53 1.22 -6.22
N ALA A 265 18.97 1.11 -5.03
CA ALA A 265 18.21 2.23 -4.45
C ALA A 265 19.12 3.46 -4.23
N PRO A 266 18.56 4.70 -4.26
CA PRO A 266 19.35 5.93 -4.12
C PRO A 266 20.21 5.94 -2.86
N THR A 267 21.53 6.08 -3.00
CA THR A 267 22.51 6.03 -1.90
C THR A 267 22.19 7.03 -0.79
N ILE A 268 21.86 8.27 -1.15
CA ILE A 268 21.47 9.30 -0.19
C ILE A 268 20.26 8.85 0.67
N SER A 269 19.25 8.22 0.04
CA SER A 269 18.08 7.74 0.73
C SER A 269 18.38 6.60 1.69
N GLN A 270 19.31 5.71 1.32
CA GLN A 270 19.75 4.61 2.16
C GLN A 270 20.47 5.12 3.42
N LEU A 271 21.37 6.09 3.29
CA LEU A 271 22.04 6.73 4.43
C LEU A 271 21.05 7.40 5.39
N VAL A 272 20.05 8.09 4.84
CA VAL A 272 18.95 8.67 5.63
C VAL A 272 18.08 7.57 6.25
N GLY A 273 17.91 6.44 5.59
CA GLY A 273 17.18 5.26 6.09
C GLY A 273 17.79 4.69 7.37
N VAL A 274 19.12 4.55 7.44
CA VAL A 274 19.83 4.15 8.67
C VAL A 274 19.47 5.09 9.81
N LYS A 275 19.55 6.40 9.56
CA LYS A 275 19.20 7.43 10.54
C LYS A 275 17.73 7.35 10.94
N ALA A 276 16.82 7.08 10.00
CA ALA A 276 15.39 6.96 10.26
C ALA A 276 15.07 5.80 11.22
N LEU A 277 15.71 4.64 11.03
CA LEU A 277 15.53 3.48 11.91
C LEU A 277 16.06 3.70 13.32
N SER A 278 17.03 4.61 13.50
CA SER A 278 17.56 5.01 14.81
C SER A 278 16.72 6.08 15.52
N LEU A 279 15.74 6.69 14.85
CA LEU A 279 14.90 7.73 15.45
C LEU A 279 13.97 7.18 16.53
N SER A 280 13.65 8.07 17.48
CA SER A 280 12.57 7.81 18.44
C SER A 280 11.24 7.59 17.73
N GLN A 281 10.47 6.59 18.15
CA GLN A 281 9.13 6.30 17.65
C GLN A 281 8.12 7.46 17.86
N LYS A 282 8.48 8.48 18.66
CA LYS A 282 7.63 9.64 18.91
C LYS A 282 7.14 10.36 17.64
N TYR A 283 7.95 10.39 16.58
CA TYR A 283 7.58 11.06 15.33
C TYR A 283 6.45 10.33 14.61
N THR A 284 6.55 9.02 14.51
CA THR A 284 5.49 8.18 13.94
C THR A 284 4.24 8.20 14.82
N GLU A 285 4.42 8.20 16.15
CA GLU A 285 3.31 8.24 17.09
C GLU A 285 2.53 9.57 17.06
N ILE A 286 3.21 10.71 16.82
CA ILE A 286 2.55 12.00 16.60
C ILE A 286 1.65 11.94 15.36
N MET A 287 2.17 11.43 14.25
CA MET A 287 1.38 11.25 13.02
C MET A 287 0.19 10.31 13.25
N ARG A 288 0.44 9.15 13.87
CA ARG A 288 -0.60 8.15 14.15
C ARG A 288 -1.73 8.73 14.99
N LYS A 289 -1.43 9.47 16.07
CA LYS A 289 -2.44 10.12 16.92
C LYS A 289 -3.27 11.16 16.14
N GLU A 290 -2.62 11.96 15.32
CA GLU A 290 -3.33 12.94 14.50
C GLU A 290 -4.21 12.26 13.45
N TYR A 291 -3.72 11.21 12.79
CA TYR A 291 -4.53 10.43 11.85
C TYR A 291 -5.69 9.72 12.55
N ASP A 292 -5.54 9.23 13.77
CA ASP A 292 -6.66 8.66 14.55
C ASP A 292 -7.76 9.71 14.85
N ARG A 293 -7.35 10.94 15.20
CA ARG A 293 -8.29 12.05 15.38
C ARG A 293 -9.06 12.37 14.10
N ARG A 294 -8.37 12.46 12.97
CA ARG A 294 -8.98 12.73 11.66
C ARG A 294 -9.85 11.56 11.18
N ARG A 295 -9.42 10.32 11.41
CA ARG A 295 -10.17 9.10 11.14
C ARG A 295 -11.56 9.13 11.79
N LYS A 296 -11.60 9.38 13.09
CA LYS A 296 -12.85 9.44 13.86
C LYS A 296 -13.77 10.53 13.31
N PHE A 297 -13.23 11.69 13.04
CA PHE A 297 -14.00 12.81 12.48
C PHE A 297 -14.57 12.50 11.09
N ILE A 298 -13.73 12.05 10.15
CA ILE A 298 -14.19 11.85 8.77
C ILE A 298 -15.21 10.71 8.67
N VAL A 299 -15.01 9.61 9.41
CA VAL A 299 -15.95 8.47 9.42
C VAL A 299 -17.29 8.89 10.01
N GLN A 300 -17.30 9.62 11.12
CA GLN A 300 -18.52 10.16 11.68
C GLN A 300 -19.27 11.03 10.65
N ARG A 301 -18.58 11.99 10.04
CA ARG A 301 -19.18 12.88 9.05
C ARG A 301 -19.72 12.16 7.82
N LEU A 302 -18.98 11.19 7.28
CA LEU A 302 -19.43 10.39 6.12
C LEU A 302 -20.72 9.64 6.44
N ASN A 303 -20.83 9.00 7.61
CA ASN A 303 -22.05 8.32 8.03
C ASN A 303 -23.22 9.31 8.25
N GLU A 304 -22.99 10.47 8.88
CA GLU A 304 -23.99 11.52 9.03
C GLU A 304 -24.52 12.07 7.68
N ILE A 305 -23.65 12.15 6.69
CA ILE A 305 -24.00 12.57 5.31
C ILE A 305 -24.83 11.50 4.58
N GLY A 306 -24.89 10.28 5.10
CA GLY A 306 -25.59 9.15 4.48
C GLY A 306 -24.69 8.33 3.54
N LEU A 307 -23.37 8.37 3.72
CA LEU A 307 -22.40 7.53 3.02
C LEU A 307 -21.87 6.46 3.98
N PRO A 308 -22.49 5.27 4.03
CA PRO A 308 -22.08 4.21 4.94
C PRO A 308 -20.58 3.93 4.84
N THR A 309 -19.90 4.01 5.97
CA THR A 309 -18.44 3.91 6.06
C THR A 309 -18.05 3.14 7.30
N MET A 310 -17.38 2.02 7.11
CA MET A 310 -16.81 1.25 8.22
C MET A 310 -15.62 2.00 8.84
N MET A 311 -15.44 1.86 10.16
CA MET A 311 -14.29 2.43 10.86
C MET A 311 -13.01 1.69 10.45
N PRO A 312 -12.05 2.33 9.77
CA PRO A 312 -10.79 1.70 9.43
C PRO A 312 -9.91 1.50 10.68
N HIS A 313 -9.22 0.38 10.77
CA HIS A 313 -8.33 0.05 11.89
C HIS A 313 -6.86 0.38 11.61
N GLY A 314 -6.53 0.72 10.37
CA GLY A 314 -5.18 1.08 9.96
C GLY A 314 -5.13 1.95 8.70
N ALA A 315 -3.92 2.26 8.23
CA ALA A 315 -3.64 3.17 7.13
C ALA A 315 -4.21 4.59 7.39
N PHE A 316 -4.61 5.31 6.35
CA PHE A 316 -5.25 6.63 6.46
C PHE A 316 -6.34 6.84 5.39
N TYR A 317 -7.16 5.80 5.17
CA TYR A 317 -8.23 5.80 4.17
C TYR A 317 -9.57 5.42 4.77
N THR A 318 -10.64 5.98 4.20
CA THR A 318 -12.00 5.47 4.32
C THR A 318 -12.45 4.93 2.98
N PHE A 319 -13.29 3.90 3.01
CA PHE A 319 -13.93 3.32 1.83
C PHE A 319 -15.43 3.36 2.04
N SER A 320 -16.11 4.29 1.36
CA SER A 320 -17.47 4.70 1.65
C SER A 320 -18.41 4.26 0.55
N ARG A 321 -19.54 3.66 0.91
CA ARG A 321 -20.54 3.19 -0.05
C ARG A 321 -21.37 4.35 -0.60
N ILE A 322 -21.50 4.39 -1.92
CA ILE A 322 -22.29 5.37 -2.68
C ILE A 322 -23.31 4.73 -3.62
N SER A 323 -23.38 3.40 -3.67
CA SER A 323 -24.21 2.64 -4.64
C SER A 323 -25.70 2.98 -4.58
N HIS A 324 -26.21 3.41 -3.41
CA HIS A 324 -27.59 3.87 -3.22
C HIS A 324 -27.85 5.25 -3.84
N LEU A 325 -26.83 6.08 -4.04
CA LEU A 325 -26.92 7.39 -4.68
C LEU A 325 -26.59 7.32 -6.17
N ARG A 326 -25.61 6.51 -6.53
CA ARG A 326 -25.16 6.31 -7.90
C ARG A 326 -24.35 5.00 -8.02
N LYS A 327 -24.68 4.18 -9.01
CA LYS A 327 -23.98 2.92 -9.24
C LYS A 327 -22.56 3.11 -9.79
N ASN A 328 -22.31 4.14 -10.60
CA ASN A 328 -21.01 4.39 -11.23
C ASN A 328 -20.15 5.33 -10.36
N SER A 329 -19.13 4.76 -9.70
CA SER A 329 -18.25 5.47 -8.79
C SER A 329 -17.38 6.52 -9.49
N TYR A 330 -16.94 6.26 -10.71
CA TYR A 330 -16.17 7.21 -11.51
C TYR A 330 -16.99 8.46 -11.84
N ALA A 331 -18.21 8.27 -12.34
CA ALA A 331 -19.10 9.38 -12.63
C ALA A 331 -19.50 10.17 -11.38
N PHE A 332 -19.63 9.51 -10.21
CA PHE A 332 -19.83 10.19 -8.94
C PHE A 332 -18.63 11.07 -8.57
N ALA A 333 -17.41 10.54 -8.63
CA ALA A 333 -16.20 11.27 -8.31
C ALA A 333 -15.98 12.48 -9.23
N GLN A 334 -16.22 12.34 -10.54
CA GLN A 334 -16.13 13.42 -11.51
C GLN A 334 -17.15 14.55 -11.24
N GLU A 335 -18.39 14.17 -10.95
CA GLU A 335 -19.46 15.14 -10.69
C GLU A 335 -19.19 15.89 -9.37
N LEU A 336 -18.74 15.19 -8.31
CA LEU A 336 -18.35 15.78 -7.05
C LEU A 336 -17.20 16.79 -7.24
N LEU A 337 -16.16 16.42 -7.98
CA LEU A 337 -15.05 17.32 -8.30
C LEU A 337 -15.52 18.57 -9.03
N ARG A 338 -16.32 18.40 -10.07
CA ARG A 338 -16.81 19.52 -10.90
C ARG A 338 -17.70 20.47 -10.11
N LYS A 339 -18.68 19.95 -9.38
CA LYS A 339 -19.72 20.75 -8.71
C LYS A 339 -19.31 21.27 -7.33
N SER A 340 -18.55 20.48 -6.58
CA SER A 340 -18.24 20.75 -5.16
C SER A 340 -16.75 20.99 -4.89
N LYS A 341 -15.87 20.84 -5.91
CA LYS A 341 -14.43 21.04 -5.76
C LYS A 341 -13.83 20.14 -4.66
N VAL A 342 -14.32 18.90 -4.57
CA VAL A 342 -13.77 17.85 -3.71
C VAL A 342 -13.35 16.68 -4.60
N ALA A 343 -12.08 16.29 -4.53
CA ALA A 343 -11.53 15.16 -5.27
C ALA A 343 -11.46 13.94 -4.34
N VAL A 344 -12.09 12.84 -4.76
CA VAL A 344 -12.04 11.52 -4.13
C VAL A 344 -11.63 10.49 -5.17
N VAL A 345 -11.22 9.29 -4.75
CA VAL A 345 -10.86 8.22 -5.68
C VAL A 345 -12.05 7.28 -5.86
N PRO A 346 -12.50 7.03 -7.11
CA PRO A 346 -13.55 6.05 -7.37
C PRO A 346 -13.09 4.64 -6.98
N GLY A 347 -14.01 3.83 -6.47
CA GLY A 347 -13.68 2.50 -5.96
C GLY A 347 -13.21 1.54 -7.05
N THR A 348 -13.63 1.75 -8.32
CA THR A 348 -13.17 0.98 -9.49
C THR A 348 -11.66 1.02 -9.72
N GLU A 349 -10.95 2.04 -9.22
CA GLU A 349 -9.48 2.10 -9.27
C GLU A 349 -8.80 0.99 -8.44
N PHE A 350 -9.55 0.39 -7.51
CA PHE A 350 -9.06 -0.65 -6.62
C PHE A 350 -9.53 -2.06 -7.00
N GLY A 351 -10.20 -2.18 -8.15
CA GLY A 351 -10.72 -3.44 -8.67
C GLY A 351 -12.23 -3.39 -8.97
N ARG A 352 -12.73 -4.45 -9.59
CA ARG A 352 -14.13 -4.52 -10.04
C ARG A 352 -15.13 -4.54 -8.88
N PHE A 353 -14.74 -5.13 -7.74
CA PHE A 353 -15.58 -5.19 -6.55
C PHE A 353 -15.55 -3.90 -5.72
N GLY A 354 -14.74 -2.93 -6.14
CA GLY A 354 -14.76 -1.56 -5.62
C GLY A 354 -15.84 -0.67 -6.24
N GLU A 355 -16.57 -1.13 -7.27
CA GLU A 355 -17.66 -0.35 -7.85
C GLU A 355 -18.78 -0.10 -6.82
N GLY A 356 -19.33 1.11 -6.83
CA GLY A 356 -20.30 1.55 -5.83
C GLY A 356 -19.70 2.13 -4.56
N TYR A 357 -18.38 2.32 -4.52
CA TYR A 357 -17.64 2.91 -3.39
C TYR A 357 -16.75 4.08 -3.84
N ILE A 358 -16.33 4.88 -2.87
CA ILE A 358 -15.28 5.89 -3.04
C ILE A 358 -14.26 5.77 -1.92
N ARG A 359 -12.98 6.02 -2.23
CA ARG A 359 -11.93 6.14 -1.22
C ARG A 359 -11.65 7.62 -0.93
N CYS A 360 -11.62 7.98 0.36
CA CYS A 360 -11.11 9.25 0.85
C CYS A 360 -9.87 9.03 1.72
N SER A 361 -8.81 9.79 1.47
CA SER A 361 -7.64 9.87 2.36
C SER A 361 -7.86 10.93 3.42
N TYR A 362 -7.59 10.61 4.69
CA TYR A 362 -7.55 11.59 5.78
C TYR A 362 -6.11 12.04 6.12
N ALA A 363 -5.14 11.70 5.28
CA ALA A 363 -3.80 12.29 5.30
C ALA A 363 -3.81 13.69 4.66
N THR A 364 -4.62 14.56 5.23
CA THR A 364 -4.80 15.96 4.84
C THR A 364 -5.20 16.77 6.07
N GLU A 365 -4.88 18.05 6.15
CA GLU A 365 -5.20 18.91 7.29
C GLU A 365 -6.69 18.82 7.70
N LEU A 366 -6.95 18.71 9.00
CA LEU A 366 -8.33 18.57 9.51
C LEU A 366 -9.24 19.71 9.07
N SER A 367 -8.72 20.94 8.96
CA SER A 367 -9.46 22.11 8.45
C SER A 367 -9.98 21.88 7.03
N LYS A 368 -9.14 21.31 6.17
CA LYS A 368 -9.52 20.95 4.79
C LYS A 368 -10.52 19.80 4.77
N ILE A 369 -10.34 18.79 5.63
CA ILE A 369 -11.31 17.68 5.75
C ILE A 369 -12.69 18.23 6.13
N LYS A 370 -12.78 19.14 7.10
CA LYS A 370 -14.06 19.76 7.50
C LYS A 370 -14.77 20.42 6.32
N ILE A 371 -14.07 21.30 5.60
CA ILE A 371 -14.62 21.97 4.43
C ILE A 371 -15.04 20.96 3.34
N ALA A 372 -14.23 19.91 3.12
CA ALA A 372 -14.57 18.86 2.14
C ALA A 372 -15.84 18.12 2.53
N MET A 373 -16.03 17.80 3.81
CA MET A 373 -17.25 17.14 4.32
C MET A 373 -18.49 18.03 4.17
N ASP A 374 -18.41 19.33 4.47
CA ASP A 374 -19.53 20.26 4.31
C ASP A 374 -19.93 20.40 2.82
N ARG A 375 -18.95 20.45 1.93
CA ARG A 375 -19.20 20.46 0.48
C ARG A 375 -19.81 19.14 -0.02
N LEU A 376 -19.34 18.02 0.51
CA LEU A 376 -19.85 16.67 0.18
C LEU A 376 -21.30 16.53 0.69
N GLU A 377 -21.60 16.99 1.90
CA GLU A 377 -22.95 17.01 2.46
C GLU A 377 -23.92 17.80 1.56
N THR A 378 -23.52 19.00 1.17
CA THR A 378 -24.32 19.85 0.26
C THR A 378 -24.55 19.15 -1.10
N PHE A 379 -23.57 18.39 -1.59
CA PHE A 379 -23.67 17.66 -2.84
C PHE A 379 -24.62 16.45 -2.72
N VAL A 380 -24.51 15.69 -1.64
CA VAL A 380 -25.33 14.49 -1.41
C VAL A 380 -26.80 14.86 -1.17
N LYS A 381 -27.09 15.89 -0.36
CA LYS A 381 -28.46 16.38 -0.11
C LYS A 381 -29.21 16.80 -1.37
N LYS A 382 -28.52 17.14 -2.44
CA LYS A 382 -29.14 17.48 -3.75
C LYS A 382 -29.44 16.23 -4.60
N LYS A 383 -29.03 15.03 -4.14
CA LYS A 383 -29.21 13.77 -4.86
C LYS A 383 -30.27 12.85 -4.21
N ILE A 384 -30.52 13.06 -2.93
CA ILE A 384 -31.63 12.47 -2.18
C ILE A 384 -32.87 13.33 -2.39
#